data_5d81bd9df0c6df02caaa0e74172287fc
#
_entry.id   5d81bd9df0c6df02caaa0e74172287fc
#
_cell.length_a   1.000
_cell.length_b   1.000
_cell.length_c   1.000
_cell.angle_alpha   90.00
_cell.angle_beta   90.00
_cell.angle_gamma   90.00
#
_symmetry.space_group_name_H-M   'P 1'
#
loop_
_entity.id
_entity.type
_entity.pdbx_description
1 polymer ?
#
loop_
_entity_poly.entity_id
_entity_poly.type
_entity_poly.pdbx_seq_one_letter_code
_entity_poly.pdbx_strand_id
1 'polypeptide(L)'
;VGITVEGANILTRSLIIFGQGAVRCHPWVLKEMNAAKNPDHQQGVRDFDAALFGHIGFTISNAVRSFFAAITLSRIIKAPIKGPTMRYFEHINRFSASFAFAADVAMLSLGGYLKKKESLSARLADVLSSMYLASMVLKHYENQGRPPADLPLVEYGCRLLLYQAQEQLHSFLRNFPIRWLAGLMRVLIFPRGLTYS
;
A
#
# COMPACT_ATOMS: atom_id res chain seq x y z
N VAL A 1 19.35 -22.24 13.64
CA VAL A 1 17.87 -22.23 13.73
C VAL A 1 17.32 -20.90 13.21
N GLY A 2 17.84 -19.74 13.64
CA GLY A 2 17.35 -18.42 13.20
C GLY A 2 17.41 -18.18 11.69
N ILE A 3 18.49 -18.59 11.02
CA ILE A 3 18.65 -18.42 9.57
C ILE A 3 17.62 -19.23 8.79
N THR A 4 17.27 -20.42 9.25
CA THR A 4 16.32 -21.30 8.54
C THR A 4 14.87 -20.82 8.70
N VAL A 5 14.52 -20.27 9.86
CA VAL A 5 13.14 -19.85 10.16
C VAL A 5 12.90 -18.38 9.77
N GLU A 6 13.77 -17.48 10.24
CA GLU A 6 13.61 -16.05 10.03
C GLU A 6 14.15 -15.57 8.67
N GLY A 7 15.17 -16.21 8.12
CA GLY A 7 15.74 -15.83 6.83
C GLY A 7 14.72 -15.94 5.68
N ALA A 8 13.93 -17.00 5.66
CA ALA A 8 12.85 -17.17 4.68
C ALA A 8 11.77 -16.10 4.83
N ASN A 9 11.38 -15.76 6.05
CA ASN A 9 10.40 -14.72 6.34
C ASN A 9 10.90 -13.33 5.93
N ILE A 10 12.16 -13.00 6.25
CA ILE A 10 12.79 -11.73 5.88
C ILE A 10 12.87 -11.60 4.34
N LEU A 11 13.31 -12.65 3.66
CA LEU A 11 13.40 -12.69 2.20
C LEU A 11 12.02 -12.52 1.54
N THR A 12 11.03 -13.26 2.00
CA THR A 12 9.66 -13.18 1.48
C THR A 12 9.08 -11.79 1.70
N ARG A 13 9.22 -11.26 2.89
CA ARG A 13 8.67 -9.97 3.29
C ARG A 13 9.30 -8.81 2.53
N SER A 14 10.63 -8.76 2.45
CA SER A 14 11.35 -7.61 1.90
C SER A 14 11.54 -7.68 0.39
N LEU A 15 11.89 -8.85 -0.15
CA LEU A 15 12.24 -9.02 -1.57
C LEU A 15 11.06 -9.49 -2.41
N ILE A 16 10.27 -10.46 -1.93
CA ILE A 16 9.22 -11.04 -2.76
C ILE A 16 7.95 -10.19 -2.70
N ILE A 17 7.39 -9.96 -1.52
CA ILE A 17 6.10 -9.26 -1.37
C ILE A 17 6.22 -7.82 -1.89
N PHE A 18 7.18 -7.04 -1.39
CA PHE A 18 7.30 -5.65 -1.80
C PHE A 18 8.25 -5.48 -2.98
N GLY A 19 9.50 -5.95 -2.90
CA GLY A 19 10.51 -5.67 -3.91
C GLY A 19 10.16 -6.17 -5.32
N GLN A 20 9.71 -7.42 -5.44
CA GLN A 20 9.27 -7.97 -6.73
C GLN A 20 7.83 -7.61 -7.06
N GLY A 21 6.94 -7.61 -6.07
CA GLY A 21 5.55 -7.24 -6.24
C GLY A 21 5.39 -5.82 -6.74
N ALA A 22 6.12 -4.85 -6.17
CA ALA A 22 6.09 -3.46 -6.60
C ALA A 22 6.47 -3.31 -8.08
N VAL A 23 7.51 -4.01 -8.55
CA VAL A 23 7.93 -3.93 -9.96
C VAL A 23 6.92 -4.61 -10.89
N ARG A 24 6.43 -5.81 -10.53
CA ARG A 24 5.62 -6.64 -11.44
C ARG A 24 4.14 -6.29 -11.46
N CYS A 25 3.61 -5.85 -10.32
CA CYS A 25 2.17 -5.56 -10.17
C CYS A 25 1.85 -4.07 -10.31
N HIS A 26 2.86 -3.19 -10.29
CA HIS A 26 2.65 -1.77 -10.49
C HIS A 26 2.24 -1.46 -11.94
N PRO A 27 1.18 -0.65 -12.17
CA PRO A 27 0.67 -0.42 -13.52
C PRO A 27 1.64 0.26 -14.48
N TRP A 28 2.63 1.00 -13.96
CA TRP A 28 3.53 1.83 -14.75
C TRP A 28 4.99 1.37 -14.73
N VAL A 29 5.52 0.93 -13.57
CA VAL A 29 6.94 0.61 -13.39
C VAL A 29 7.44 -0.43 -14.40
N LEU A 30 6.66 -1.48 -14.68
CA LEU A 30 7.05 -2.47 -15.68
C LEU A 30 7.07 -1.90 -17.11
N LYS A 31 6.15 -0.97 -17.41
CA LYS A 31 6.11 -0.29 -18.72
C LYS A 31 7.33 0.60 -18.90
N GLU A 32 7.69 1.39 -17.88
CA GLU A 32 8.91 2.21 -17.86
C GLU A 32 10.16 1.37 -18.08
N MET A 33 10.27 0.25 -17.37
CA MET A 33 11.40 -0.68 -17.51
C MET A 33 11.50 -1.31 -18.89
N ASN A 34 10.37 -1.68 -19.50
CA ASN A 34 10.32 -2.26 -20.83
C ASN A 34 10.66 -1.21 -21.90
N ALA A 35 10.13 -0.01 -21.76
CA ALA A 35 10.43 1.12 -22.66
C ALA A 35 11.92 1.48 -22.63
N ALA A 36 12.55 1.51 -21.44
CA ALA A 36 13.98 1.77 -21.29
C ALA A 36 14.88 0.68 -21.91
N LYS A 37 14.36 -0.51 -22.17
CA LYS A 37 15.09 -1.63 -22.80
C LYS A 37 14.76 -1.81 -24.27
N ASN A 38 13.92 -0.95 -24.83
CA ASN A 38 13.50 -1.07 -26.22
C ASN A 38 14.70 -0.89 -27.17
N PRO A 39 14.96 -1.83 -28.11
CA PRO A 39 16.02 -1.70 -29.10
C PRO A 39 15.83 -0.48 -30.03
N ASP A 40 14.59 -0.14 -30.35
CA ASP A 40 14.24 1.09 -31.03
C ASP A 40 14.23 2.24 -30.03
N HIS A 41 15.32 3.01 -30.03
CA HIS A 41 15.51 4.10 -29.10
C HIS A 41 14.44 5.20 -29.22
N GLN A 42 13.98 5.52 -30.44
CA GLN A 42 12.96 6.56 -30.63
C GLN A 42 11.60 6.11 -30.11
N GLN A 43 11.22 4.86 -30.36
CA GLN A 43 9.99 4.30 -29.81
C GLN A 43 10.11 4.14 -28.30
N GLY A 44 11.26 3.68 -27.79
CA GLY A 44 11.54 3.56 -26.36
C GLY A 44 11.36 4.86 -25.58
N VAL A 45 11.84 5.98 -26.11
CA VAL A 45 11.67 7.31 -25.48
C VAL A 45 10.19 7.69 -25.43
N ARG A 46 9.44 7.54 -26.52
CA ARG A 46 7.99 7.85 -26.53
C ARG A 46 7.20 7.01 -25.54
N ASP A 47 7.48 5.72 -25.51
CA ASP A 47 6.80 4.78 -24.61
C ASP A 47 7.15 5.06 -23.13
N PHE A 48 8.41 5.44 -22.88
CA PHE A 48 8.87 5.85 -21.55
C PHE A 48 8.18 7.13 -21.07
N ASP A 49 8.12 8.16 -21.91
CA ASP A 49 7.45 9.42 -21.57
C ASP A 49 5.96 9.20 -21.27
N ALA A 50 5.28 8.42 -22.10
CA ALA A 50 3.87 8.09 -21.88
C ALA A 50 3.67 7.32 -20.56
N ALA A 51 4.55 6.36 -20.24
CA ALA A 51 4.50 5.62 -18.99
C ALA A 51 4.81 6.51 -17.78
N LEU A 52 5.82 7.38 -17.87
CA LEU A 52 6.23 8.29 -16.81
C LEU A 52 5.12 9.30 -16.46
N PHE A 53 4.51 9.94 -17.47
CA PHE A 53 3.41 10.87 -17.22
C PHE A 53 2.18 10.15 -16.64
N GLY A 54 1.90 8.92 -17.09
CA GLY A 54 0.86 8.09 -16.50
C GLY A 54 1.17 7.73 -15.04
N HIS A 55 2.41 7.42 -14.71
CA HIS A 55 2.86 7.14 -13.34
C HIS A 55 2.73 8.37 -12.43
N ILE A 56 3.15 9.54 -12.90
CA ILE A 56 2.98 10.80 -12.16
C ILE A 56 1.50 11.07 -11.88
N GLY A 57 0.65 10.94 -12.90
CA GLY A 57 -0.81 11.10 -12.75
C GLY A 57 -1.41 10.12 -11.75
N PHE A 58 -0.97 8.86 -11.77
CA PHE A 58 -1.39 7.83 -10.82
C PHE A 58 -0.97 8.18 -9.39
N THR A 59 0.27 8.61 -9.18
CA THR A 59 0.79 9.02 -7.87
C THR A 59 0.01 10.23 -7.31
N ILE A 60 -0.24 11.25 -8.12
CA ILE A 60 -1.05 12.42 -7.74
C ILE A 60 -2.49 12.00 -7.39
N SER A 61 -3.10 11.15 -8.21
CA SER A 61 -4.45 10.63 -7.95
C SER A 61 -4.52 9.89 -6.60
N ASN A 62 -3.54 9.04 -6.31
CA ASN A 62 -3.48 8.32 -5.03
C ASN A 62 -3.24 9.27 -3.84
N ALA A 63 -2.43 10.31 -3.99
CA ALA A 63 -2.22 11.34 -2.97
C ALA A 63 -3.53 12.06 -2.64
N VAL A 64 -4.25 12.52 -3.67
CA VAL A 64 -5.55 13.21 -3.53
C VAL A 64 -6.59 12.29 -2.89
N ARG A 65 -6.72 11.05 -3.38
CA ARG A 65 -7.64 10.05 -2.83
C ARG A 65 -7.32 9.72 -1.36
N SER A 66 -6.04 9.54 -1.03
CA SER A 66 -5.59 9.30 0.34
C SER A 66 -5.98 10.44 1.27
N PHE A 67 -5.72 11.69 0.87
CA PHE A 67 -6.02 12.87 1.65
C PHE A 67 -7.52 13.06 1.90
N PHE A 68 -8.34 13.05 0.86
CA PHE A 68 -9.79 13.21 1.02
C PHE A 68 -10.44 12.05 1.76
N ALA A 69 -10.00 10.83 1.52
CA ALA A 69 -10.45 9.67 2.29
C ALA A 69 -10.08 9.79 3.78
N ALA A 70 -8.90 10.32 4.09
CA ALA A 70 -8.47 10.52 5.47
C ALA A 70 -9.27 11.62 6.18
N ILE A 71 -9.50 12.77 5.54
CA ILE A 71 -10.30 13.87 6.11
C ILE A 71 -11.74 13.43 6.38
N THR A 72 -12.32 12.67 5.47
CA THR A 72 -13.72 12.22 5.57
C THR A 72 -13.90 10.93 6.37
N LEU A 73 -12.81 10.42 6.99
CA LEU A 73 -12.79 9.11 7.66
C LEU A 73 -13.34 8.00 6.76
N SER A 74 -12.94 8.02 5.50
CA SER A 74 -13.31 7.07 4.43
C SER A 74 -14.79 7.12 3.99
N ARG A 75 -15.62 8.01 4.50
CA ARG A 75 -17.07 8.05 4.22
C ARG A 75 -17.43 8.38 2.76
N ILE A 76 -16.51 9.00 2.01
CA ILE A 76 -16.70 9.27 0.58
C ILE A 76 -16.40 8.06 -0.31
N ILE A 77 -15.77 7.02 0.26
CA ILE A 77 -15.40 5.82 -0.46
C ILE A 77 -16.62 4.90 -0.52
N LYS A 78 -16.97 4.47 -1.73
CA LYS A 78 -18.05 3.47 -1.89
C LYS A 78 -17.51 2.08 -1.56
N ALA A 79 -18.10 1.44 -0.56
CA ALA A 79 -17.89 0.02 -0.31
C ALA A 79 -18.64 -0.83 -1.37
N PRO A 80 -18.14 -2.02 -1.71
CA PRO A 80 -18.80 -2.92 -2.65
C PRO A 80 -20.10 -3.51 -2.10
N ILE A 81 -20.28 -3.45 -0.79
CA ILE A 81 -21.41 -4.05 -0.08
C ILE A 81 -22.00 -3.07 0.95
N LYS A 82 -23.23 -3.34 1.36
CA LYS A 82 -23.87 -2.69 2.50
C LYS A 82 -23.95 -3.70 3.67
N GLY A 83 -23.88 -3.20 4.89
CA GLY A 83 -23.99 -4.04 6.08
C GLY A 83 -22.95 -3.71 7.15
N PRO A 84 -22.82 -4.55 8.20
CA PRO A 84 -21.96 -4.26 9.35
C PRO A 84 -20.48 -4.15 9.00
N THR A 85 -20.03 -4.86 7.96
CA THR A 85 -18.63 -4.89 7.49
C THR A 85 -18.28 -3.76 6.52
N MET A 86 -19.26 -2.97 6.06
CA MET A 86 -19.08 -1.90 5.06
C MET A 86 -17.91 -0.97 5.38
N ARG A 87 -17.79 -0.54 6.66
CA ARG A 87 -16.76 0.39 7.09
C ARG A 87 -15.34 -0.15 6.93
N TYR A 88 -15.14 -1.45 7.08
CA TYR A 88 -13.82 -2.06 6.91
C TYR A 88 -13.37 -2.04 5.46
N PHE A 89 -14.29 -2.25 4.49
CA PHE A 89 -13.98 -2.08 3.07
C PHE A 89 -13.59 -0.64 2.72
N GLU A 90 -14.29 0.34 3.27
CA GLU A 90 -13.96 1.76 3.07
C GLU A 90 -12.56 2.09 3.62
N HIS A 91 -12.22 1.57 4.80
CA HIS A 91 -10.90 1.76 5.41
C HIS A 91 -9.78 1.06 4.64
N ILE A 92 -10.00 -0.18 4.16
CA ILE A 92 -9.03 -0.88 3.30
C ILE A 92 -8.76 -0.08 2.04
N ASN A 93 -9.79 0.46 1.38
CA ASN A 93 -9.63 1.29 0.19
C ASN A 93 -8.83 2.58 0.46
N ARG A 94 -9.05 3.22 1.61
CA ARG A 94 -8.23 4.36 2.06
C ARG A 94 -6.77 3.96 2.21
N PHE A 95 -6.49 2.89 2.97
CA PHE A 95 -5.13 2.42 3.18
C PHE A 95 -4.47 1.96 1.89
N SER A 96 -5.21 1.40 0.95
CA SER A 96 -4.72 1.04 -0.38
C SER A 96 -4.21 2.27 -1.15
N ALA A 97 -4.98 3.36 -1.18
CA ALA A 97 -4.53 4.61 -1.81
C ALA A 97 -3.32 5.22 -1.08
N SER A 98 -3.31 5.18 0.25
CA SER A 98 -2.20 5.68 1.07
C SER A 98 -0.93 4.85 0.86
N PHE A 99 -1.06 3.52 0.78
CA PHE A 99 0.03 2.60 0.49
C PHE A 99 0.61 2.82 -0.91
N ALA A 100 -0.24 2.90 -1.94
CA ALA A 100 0.20 3.15 -3.31
C ALA A 100 0.98 4.47 -3.39
N PHE A 101 0.44 5.56 -2.83
CA PHE A 101 1.12 6.84 -2.78
C PHE A 101 2.48 6.77 -2.06
N ALA A 102 2.54 6.13 -0.88
CA ALA A 102 3.78 5.99 -0.12
C ALA A 102 4.83 5.13 -0.86
N ALA A 103 4.39 4.05 -1.52
CA ALA A 103 5.24 3.18 -2.31
C ALA A 103 5.81 3.90 -3.53
N ASP A 104 4.99 4.67 -4.26
CA ASP A 104 5.43 5.44 -5.43
C ASP A 104 6.46 6.49 -5.02
N VAL A 105 6.17 7.27 -3.96
CA VAL A 105 7.12 8.25 -3.44
C VAL A 105 8.43 7.60 -3.02
N ALA A 106 8.38 6.42 -2.40
CA ALA A 106 9.60 5.69 -2.04
C ALA A 106 10.39 5.22 -3.27
N MET A 107 9.72 4.66 -4.27
CA MET A 107 10.36 4.19 -5.50
C MET A 107 10.96 5.35 -6.31
N LEU A 108 10.22 6.45 -6.47
CA LEU A 108 10.67 7.61 -7.24
C LEU A 108 11.82 8.36 -6.54
N SER A 109 11.78 8.48 -5.21
CA SER A 109 12.77 9.26 -4.47
C SER A 109 14.02 8.49 -4.06
N LEU A 110 13.91 7.18 -3.81
CA LEU A 110 15.01 6.33 -3.34
C LEU A 110 15.54 5.40 -4.45
N GLY A 111 14.73 5.08 -5.46
CA GLY A 111 15.12 4.22 -6.56
C GLY A 111 15.76 2.90 -6.09
N GLY A 112 16.91 2.55 -6.64
CA GLY A 112 17.66 1.35 -6.26
C GLY A 112 18.15 1.36 -4.80
N TYR A 113 18.23 2.51 -4.15
CA TYR A 113 18.63 2.61 -2.74
C TYR A 113 17.58 2.02 -1.79
N LEU A 114 16.32 1.96 -2.22
CA LEU A 114 15.24 1.33 -1.46
C LEU A 114 15.55 -0.14 -1.16
N LYS A 115 16.25 -0.86 -2.06
CA LYS A 115 16.71 -2.24 -1.84
C LYS A 115 17.68 -2.37 -0.68
N LYS A 116 18.47 -1.33 -0.39
CA LYS A 116 19.40 -1.29 0.74
C LYS A 116 18.71 -0.89 2.05
N LYS A 117 17.49 -0.37 1.97
CA LYS A 117 16.67 0.04 3.13
C LYS A 117 15.60 -1.02 3.44
N GLU A 118 16.05 -2.24 3.70
CA GLU A 118 15.19 -3.41 3.93
C GLU A 118 14.10 -3.17 4.96
N SER A 119 14.40 -2.42 6.03
CA SER A 119 13.40 -2.07 7.04
C SER A 119 12.24 -1.21 6.52
N LEU A 120 12.46 -0.37 5.50
CA LEU A 120 11.40 0.40 4.85
C LEU A 120 10.56 -0.51 3.93
N SER A 121 11.23 -1.34 3.12
CA SER A 121 10.55 -2.31 2.26
C SER A 121 9.72 -3.29 3.08
N ALA A 122 10.26 -3.77 4.22
CA ALA A 122 9.55 -4.65 5.13
C ALA A 122 8.27 -4.02 5.70
N ARG A 123 8.32 -2.75 6.13
CA ARG A 123 7.12 -2.05 6.61
C ARG A 123 6.04 -1.91 5.54
N LEU A 124 6.43 -1.57 4.31
CA LEU A 124 5.48 -1.52 3.20
C LEU A 124 4.90 -2.91 2.88
N ALA A 125 5.71 -3.96 2.96
CA ALA A 125 5.22 -5.34 2.83
C ALA A 125 4.21 -5.71 3.92
N ASP A 126 4.46 -5.31 5.16
CA ASP A 126 3.55 -5.55 6.29
C ASP A 126 2.22 -4.80 6.12
N VAL A 127 2.26 -3.56 5.62
CA VAL A 127 1.03 -2.81 5.27
C VAL A 127 0.22 -3.59 4.24
N LEU A 128 0.86 -4.03 3.15
CA LEU A 128 0.20 -4.80 2.09
C LEU A 128 -0.37 -6.12 2.61
N SER A 129 0.41 -6.87 3.39
CA SER A 129 -0.01 -8.16 3.97
C SER A 129 -1.21 -7.98 4.90
N SER A 130 -1.18 -6.98 5.78
CA SER A 130 -2.28 -6.70 6.70
C SER A 130 -3.56 -6.33 5.97
N MET A 131 -3.48 -5.48 4.93
CA MET A 131 -4.63 -5.14 4.10
C MET A 131 -5.17 -6.34 3.33
N TYR A 132 -4.28 -7.19 2.80
CA TYR A 132 -4.67 -8.41 2.09
C TYR A 132 -5.41 -9.37 3.02
N LEU A 133 -4.87 -9.64 4.21
CA LEU A 133 -5.51 -10.50 5.20
C LEU A 133 -6.87 -9.93 5.64
N ALA A 134 -6.97 -8.62 5.89
CA ALA A 134 -8.25 -8.00 6.21
C ALA A 134 -9.28 -8.18 5.08
N SER A 135 -8.86 -8.04 3.82
CA SER A 135 -9.73 -8.26 2.67
C SER A 135 -10.18 -9.72 2.55
N MET A 136 -9.31 -10.68 2.90
CA MET A 136 -9.64 -12.12 2.91
C MET A 136 -10.63 -12.48 4.02
N VAL A 137 -10.46 -11.92 5.22
CA VAL A 137 -11.42 -12.08 6.33
C VAL A 137 -12.82 -11.60 5.91
N LEU A 138 -12.88 -10.39 5.33
CA LEU A 138 -14.15 -9.83 4.85
C LEU A 138 -14.77 -10.68 3.73
N LYS A 139 -13.97 -11.05 2.73
CA LYS A 139 -14.44 -11.88 1.61
C LYS A 139 -14.94 -13.25 2.09
N HIS A 140 -14.25 -13.87 3.03
CA HIS A 140 -14.66 -15.15 3.60
C HIS A 140 -16.03 -15.03 4.30
N TYR A 141 -16.19 -14.01 5.15
CA TYR A 141 -17.43 -13.73 5.84
C TYR A 141 -18.61 -13.48 4.89
N GLU A 142 -18.38 -12.70 3.82
CA GLU A 142 -19.39 -12.45 2.79
C GLU A 142 -19.78 -13.72 2.05
N ASN A 143 -18.79 -14.56 1.67
CA ASN A 143 -19.02 -15.81 0.94
C ASN A 143 -19.77 -16.85 1.76
N GLN A 144 -19.66 -16.82 3.09
CA GLN A 144 -20.41 -17.70 4.00
C GLN A 144 -21.83 -17.21 4.29
N GLY A 145 -22.29 -16.13 3.65
CA GLY A 145 -23.62 -15.60 3.85
C GLY A 145 -23.78 -14.77 5.12
N ARG A 146 -22.68 -14.28 5.70
CA ARG A 146 -22.65 -13.35 6.86
C ARG A 146 -23.22 -13.98 8.14
N PRO A 147 -22.70 -15.11 8.64
CA PRO A 147 -23.21 -15.73 9.85
C PRO A 147 -23.09 -14.78 11.05
N PRO A 148 -24.19 -14.47 11.76
CA PRO A 148 -24.16 -13.47 12.85
C PRO A 148 -23.20 -13.84 13.99
N ALA A 149 -22.99 -15.14 14.23
CA ALA A 149 -22.09 -15.64 15.27
C ALA A 149 -20.62 -15.28 15.01
N ASP A 150 -20.22 -15.15 13.74
CA ASP A 150 -18.83 -14.86 13.36
C ASP A 150 -18.52 -13.36 13.32
N LEU A 151 -19.55 -12.50 13.30
CA LEU A 151 -19.37 -11.05 13.16
C LEU A 151 -18.39 -10.46 14.20
N PRO A 152 -18.44 -10.79 15.50
CA PRO A 152 -17.50 -10.23 16.48
C PRO A 152 -16.05 -10.60 16.18
N LEU A 153 -15.80 -11.82 15.69
CA LEU A 153 -14.45 -12.28 15.32
C LEU A 153 -13.96 -11.56 14.07
N VAL A 154 -14.82 -11.37 13.07
CA VAL A 154 -14.52 -10.61 11.85
C VAL A 154 -14.18 -9.17 12.17
N GLU A 155 -14.97 -8.51 13.04
CA GLU A 155 -14.70 -7.14 13.48
C GLU A 155 -13.37 -7.01 14.22
N TYR A 156 -13.11 -7.93 15.15
CA TYR A 156 -11.84 -7.96 15.87
C TYR A 156 -10.65 -8.14 14.91
N GLY A 157 -10.71 -9.13 14.02
CA GLY A 157 -9.66 -9.40 13.04
C GLY A 157 -9.40 -8.22 12.11
N CYS A 158 -10.46 -7.60 11.58
CA CYS A 158 -10.34 -6.43 10.72
C CYS A 158 -9.74 -5.22 11.47
N ARG A 159 -10.17 -4.95 12.71
CA ARG A 159 -9.61 -3.85 13.52
C ARG A 159 -8.13 -4.07 13.80
N LEU A 160 -7.75 -5.28 14.20
CA LEU A 160 -6.35 -5.64 14.47
C LEU A 160 -5.47 -5.45 13.23
N LEU A 161 -5.91 -5.98 12.08
CA LEU A 161 -5.15 -5.90 10.83
C LEU A 161 -5.04 -4.47 10.29
N LEU A 162 -6.10 -3.67 10.40
CA LEU A 162 -6.08 -2.26 10.00
C LEU A 162 -5.24 -1.40 10.97
N TYR A 163 -5.25 -1.72 12.26
CA TYR A 163 -4.32 -1.12 13.22
C TYR A 163 -2.87 -1.43 12.85
N GLN A 164 -2.54 -2.70 12.56
CA GLN A 164 -1.20 -3.10 12.13
C GLN A 164 -0.78 -2.38 10.84
N ALA A 165 -1.65 -2.32 9.84
CA ALA A 165 -1.38 -1.58 8.61
C ALA A 165 -1.08 -0.10 8.88
N GLN A 166 -1.86 0.55 9.76
CA GLN A 166 -1.64 1.95 10.17
C GLN A 166 -0.28 2.13 10.85
N GLU A 167 0.04 1.29 11.84
CA GLU A 167 1.29 1.38 12.59
C GLU A 167 2.51 1.18 11.70
N GLN A 168 2.46 0.22 10.77
CA GLN A 168 3.56 0.00 9.83
C GLN A 168 3.71 1.17 8.86
N LEU A 169 2.62 1.73 8.37
CA LEU A 169 2.66 2.90 7.49
C LEU A 169 3.17 4.14 8.24
N HIS A 170 2.72 4.36 9.47
CA HIS A 170 3.21 5.44 10.34
C HIS A 170 4.71 5.28 10.66
N SER A 171 5.12 4.05 11.00
CA SER A 171 6.53 3.72 11.25
C SER A 171 7.39 3.91 9.99
N PHE A 172 6.88 3.57 8.80
CA PHE A 172 7.53 3.86 7.52
C PHE A 172 7.79 5.37 7.37
N LEU A 173 6.78 6.21 7.59
CA LEU A 173 6.90 7.67 7.48
C LEU A 173 7.90 8.26 8.49
N ARG A 174 7.89 7.76 9.73
CA ARG A 174 8.82 8.20 10.77
C ARG A 174 10.29 7.91 10.45
N ASN A 175 10.55 6.84 9.73
CA ASN A 175 11.91 6.37 9.39
C ASN A 175 12.31 6.69 7.95
N PHE A 176 11.47 7.42 7.22
CA PHE A 176 11.77 7.79 5.84
C PHE A 176 12.95 8.78 5.80
N PRO A 177 14.00 8.54 4.97
CA PRO A 177 15.25 9.28 5.03
C PRO A 177 15.11 10.74 4.61
N ILE A 178 14.21 11.06 3.67
CA ILE A 178 13.99 12.42 3.17
C ILE A 178 12.91 13.08 4.02
N ARG A 179 13.33 13.85 5.02
CA ARG A 179 12.45 14.36 6.10
C ARG A 179 11.31 15.25 5.64
N TRP A 180 11.55 16.17 4.70
CA TRP A 180 10.50 17.05 4.18
C TRP A 180 9.42 16.25 3.43
N LEU A 181 9.84 15.22 2.67
CA LEU A 181 8.93 14.33 1.94
C LEU A 181 8.12 13.45 2.91
N ALA A 182 8.75 12.97 3.99
CA ALA A 182 8.07 12.28 5.08
C ALA A 182 7.00 13.17 5.73
N GLY A 183 7.30 14.46 5.95
CA GLY A 183 6.34 15.43 6.46
C GLY A 183 5.15 15.64 5.53
N LEU A 184 5.41 15.82 4.24
CA LEU A 184 4.36 15.95 3.22
C LEU A 184 3.46 14.70 3.15
N MET A 185 4.07 13.51 3.07
CA MET A 185 3.31 12.25 3.08
C MET A 185 2.47 12.11 4.35
N ARG A 186 3.01 12.48 5.52
CA ARG A 186 2.29 12.41 6.79
C ARG A 186 1.03 13.29 6.79
N VAL A 187 1.13 14.51 6.27
CA VAL A 187 -0.02 15.42 6.15
C VAL A 187 -1.08 14.86 5.20
N LEU A 188 -0.66 14.25 4.09
CA LEU A 188 -1.58 13.70 3.10
C LEU A 188 -2.23 12.37 3.53
N ILE A 189 -1.51 11.53 4.28
CA ILE A 189 -1.98 10.21 4.71
C ILE A 189 -2.72 10.27 6.05
N PHE A 190 -2.21 11.06 7.00
CA PHE A 190 -2.73 11.18 8.35
C PHE A 190 -3.06 12.63 8.76
N PRO A 191 -3.88 13.38 7.98
CA PRO A 191 -4.18 14.79 8.27
C PRO A 191 -4.93 14.99 9.59
N ARG A 192 -5.66 13.96 10.03
CA ARG A 192 -6.42 13.94 11.31
C ARG A 192 -5.75 13.08 12.40
N GLY A 193 -4.49 12.68 12.18
CA GLY A 193 -3.80 11.72 13.05
C GLY A 193 -4.18 10.26 12.77
N LEU A 194 -3.83 9.39 13.71
CA LEU A 194 -4.09 7.95 13.62
C LEU A 194 -5.57 7.67 13.89
N THR A 195 -6.14 6.72 13.18
CA THR A 195 -7.58 6.38 13.25
C THR A 195 -7.84 5.20 14.19
N TYR A 196 -6.87 4.30 14.28
CA TYR A 196 -6.92 3.10 15.12
C TYR A 196 -5.98 3.27 16.30
N SER A 197 -6.44 2.92 17.49
CA SER A 197 -5.69 2.94 18.75
C SER A 197 -5.84 1.60 19.45
#